data_8c12eac4bc952dfe505582bbbf1ea541
#
_entry.id   8c12eac4bc952dfe505582bbbf1ea541
#
_cell.length_a   1.000
_cell.length_b   1.000
_cell.length_c   1.000
_cell.angle_alpha   90.00
_cell.angle_beta   90.00
_cell.angle_gamma   90.00
#
_symmetry.space_group_name_H-M   'P 1'
#
loop_
_entity.id
_entity.type
_entity.pdbx_description
1 polymer ?
#
loop_
_entity_poly.entity_id
_entity_poly.type
_entity_poly.pdbx_seq_one_letter_code
_entity_poly.pdbx_strand_id
1 'polypeptide(L)' 'KPEAEKRVKLRLALEKIAQQQGFTDVSDEDLEAEYSRLADTYKMDIDKVKAAIPADELKKDIAVEKAMDFVKESAIANN' A
#
# COMPACT_ATOMS: atom_id res chain seq x y z
N LYS A 1 -0.18 -3.27 -24.59
CA LYS A 1 -0.40 -4.70 -24.54
C LYS A 1 -1.39 -5.05 -23.44
N PRO A 2 -2.13 -6.16 -23.61
CA PRO A 2 -3.20 -6.49 -22.64
C PRO A 2 -2.71 -6.65 -21.22
N GLU A 3 -1.54 -7.19 -21.02
CA GLU A 3 -1.00 -7.45 -19.69
C GLU A 3 -0.78 -6.16 -18.91
N ALA A 4 -0.25 -5.13 -19.56
CA ALA A 4 -0.05 -3.84 -18.95
C ALA A 4 -1.38 -3.20 -18.54
N GLU A 5 -2.38 -3.29 -19.42
CA GLU A 5 -3.70 -2.77 -19.15
C GLU A 5 -4.36 -3.48 -17.97
N LYS A 6 -4.19 -4.80 -17.88
CA LYS A 6 -4.73 -5.55 -16.75
C LYS A 6 -4.14 -5.13 -15.42
N ARG A 7 -2.83 -4.86 -15.39
CA ARG A 7 -2.16 -4.39 -14.17
C ARG A 7 -2.70 -3.05 -13.71
N VAL A 8 -2.90 -2.14 -14.64
CA VAL A 8 -3.42 -0.81 -14.33
C VAL A 8 -4.84 -0.93 -13.79
N LYS A 9 -5.67 -1.73 -14.41
CA LYS A 9 -7.05 -1.94 -13.95
C LYS A 9 -7.10 -2.57 -12.58
N LEU A 10 -6.23 -3.54 -12.30
CA LEU A 10 -6.18 -4.19 -11.00
C LEU A 10 -5.81 -3.18 -9.90
N ARG A 11 -4.82 -2.34 -10.17
CA ARG A 11 -4.42 -1.32 -9.21
C ARG A 11 -5.56 -0.35 -8.90
N LEU A 12 -6.26 0.10 -9.93
CA LEU A 12 -7.42 0.98 -9.76
C LEU A 12 -8.51 0.31 -8.94
N ALA A 13 -8.76 -0.97 -9.18
CA ALA A 13 -9.74 -1.72 -8.41
C ALA A 13 -9.35 -1.81 -6.93
N LEU A 14 -8.07 -2.07 -6.66
CA LEU A 14 -7.56 -2.13 -5.30
C LEU A 14 -7.66 -0.78 -4.60
N GLU A 15 -7.39 0.31 -5.31
CA GLU A 15 -7.54 1.65 -4.76
C GLU A 15 -8.99 1.94 -4.38
N LYS A 16 -9.94 1.53 -5.21
CA LYS A 16 -11.36 1.69 -4.91
C LYS A 16 -11.77 0.88 -3.68
N ILE A 17 -11.31 -0.36 -3.59
CA ILE A 17 -11.57 -1.20 -2.42
C ILE A 17 -11.00 -0.53 -1.18
N ALA A 18 -9.79 0.00 -1.27
CA ALA A 18 -9.15 0.67 -0.15
C ALA A 18 -9.97 1.88 0.31
N GLN A 19 -10.49 2.67 -0.62
CA GLN A 19 -11.32 3.82 -0.29
C GLN A 19 -12.63 3.39 0.37
N GLN A 20 -13.28 2.38 -0.17
CA GLN A 20 -14.55 1.89 0.35
C GLN A 20 -14.42 1.30 1.75
N GLN A 21 -13.31 0.61 2.02
CA GLN A 21 -13.07 -0.02 3.31
C GLN A 21 -12.39 0.91 4.31
N GLY A 22 -12.05 2.12 3.91
CA GLY A 22 -11.38 3.07 4.77
C GLY A 22 -9.89 2.80 4.96
N PHE A 23 -9.29 1.99 4.11
CA PHE A 23 -7.87 1.67 4.20
C PHE A 23 -6.98 2.86 3.85
N THR A 24 -7.53 3.87 3.18
CA THR A 24 -6.78 5.08 2.82
C THR A 24 -6.54 5.99 4.02
N ASP A 25 -7.26 5.75 5.12
CA ASP A 25 -7.09 6.53 6.35
C ASP A 25 -5.94 5.94 7.16
N VAL A 26 -4.72 6.26 6.74
CA VAL A 26 -3.50 5.75 7.38
C VAL A 26 -3.04 6.74 8.44
N SER A 27 -2.84 6.25 9.66
CA SER A 27 -2.40 7.08 10.76
C SER A 27 -0.91 7.40 10.66
N ASP A 28 -0.47 8.43 11.41
CA ASP A 28 0.95 8.77 11.45
C ASP A 28 1.80 7.63 12.01
N GLU A 29 1.25 6.89 12.96
CA GLU A 29 1.94 5.72 13.53
C GLU A 29 2.17 4.66 12.46
N ASP A 30 1.18 4.40 11.62
CA ASP A 30 1.32 3.45 10.52
C ASP A 30 2.35 3.91 9.52
N LEU A 31 2.35 5.22 9.22
CA LEU A 31 3.35 5.80 8.32
C LEU A 31 4.76 5.65 8.88
N GLU A 32 4.95 5.97 10.13
CA GLU A 32 6.28 5.86 10.75
C GLU A 32 6.76 4.41 10.81
N ALA A 33 5.88 3.49 11.13
CA ALA A 33 6.21 2.07 11.13
C ALA A 33 6.66 1.61 9.74
N GLU A 34 5.96 2.07 8.70
CA GLU A 34 6.29 1.72 7.32
C GLU A 34 7.63 2.34 6.91
N TYR A 35 7.85 3.60 7.25
CA TYR A 35 9.13 4.26 6.97
C TYR A 35 10.28 3.55 7.69
N SER A 36 10.06 3.17 8.94
CA SER A 36 11.07 2.45 9.72
C SER A 36 11.40 1.10 9.07
N ARG A 37 10.38 0.38 8.63
CA ARG A 37 10.56 -0.90 7.95
C ARG A 37 11.34 -0.72 6.65
N LEU A 38 10.99 0.29 5.86
CA LEU A 38 11.68 0.58 4.61
C LEU A 38 13.13 0.99 4.85
N ALA A 39 13.36 1.82 5.86
CA ALA A 39 14.71 2.23 6.22
C ALA A 39 15.58 1.03 6.59
N ASP A 40 15.04 0.11 7.34
CA ASP A 40 15.75 -1.12 7.71
C ASP A 40 15.97 -2.01 6.50
N THR A 41 14.96 -2.17 5.65
CA THR A 41 15.04 -3.01 4.46
C THR A 41 16.11 -2.51 3.48
N TYR A 42 16.14 -1.20 3.26
CA TYR A 42 17.10 -0.60 2.33
C TYR A 42 18.39 -0.14 3.01
N LYS A 43 18.48 -0.29 4.32
CA LYS A 43 19.64 0.14 5.12
C LYS A 43 19.94 1.62 4.90
N MET A 44 18.90 2.42 4.97
CA MET A 44 18.96 3.87 4.82
C MET A 44 18.43 4.54 6.08
N ASP A 45 18.82 5.81 6.26
CA ASP A 45 18.24 6.60 7.32
C ASP A 45 16.76 6.87 7.05
N ILE A 46 15.96 6.87 8.10
CA ILE A 46 14.52 7.10 7.97
C ILE A 46 14.24 8.47 7.32
N ASP A 47 15.04 9.46 7.63
CA ASP A 47 14.90 10.79 7.03
C ASP A 47 15.09 10.75 5.52
N LYS A 48 16.02 9.94 5.05
CA LYS A 48 16.26 9.77 3.62
C LYS A 48 15.09 9.07 2.95
N VAL A 49 14.53 8.08 3.63
CA VAL A 49 13.34 7.37 3.11
C VAL A 49 12.17 8.34 3.01
N LYS A 50 11.97 9.17 4.03
CA LYS A 50 10.90 10.18 4.02
C LYS A 50 11.07 11.18 2.89
N ALA A 51 12.32 11.58 2.61
CA ALA A 51 12.61 12.50 1.52
C ALA A 51 12.39 11.86 0.15
N ALA A 52 12.70 10.57 0.04
CA ALA A 52 12.56 9.85 -1.23
C ALA A 52 11.11 9.48 -1.52
N ILE A 53 10.34 9.15 -0.47
CA ILE A 53 8.96 8.71 -0.61
C ILE A 53 8.04 9.66 0.15
N PRO A 54 7.26 10.50 -0.56
CA PRO A 54 6.31 11.39 0.11
C PRO A 54 5.27 10.62 0.90
N ALA A 55 4.78 11.23 1.98
CA ALA A 55 3.79 10.59 2.85
C ALA A 55 2.53 10.21 2.06
N ASP A 56 2.10 11.06 1.14
CA ASP A 56 0.91 10.78 0.33
C ASP A 56 1.08 9.52 -0.51
N GLU A 57 2.25 9.35 -1.10
CA GLU A 57 2.56 8.15 -1.89
C GLU A 57 2.59 6.92 -1.01
N LEU A 58 3.22 7.03 0.16
CA LEU A 58 3.31 5.90 1.09
C LEU A 58 1.94 5.50 1.60
N LYS A 59 1.07 6.47 1.87
CA LYS A 59 -0.31 6.18 2.28
C LYS A 59 -1.05 5.36 1.23
N LYS A 60 -0.87 5.72 -0.04
CA LYS A 60 -1.47 4.96 -1.13
C LYS A 60 -0.95 3.54 -1.20
N ASP A 61 0.36 3.37 -1.03
CA ASP A 61 0.96 2.04 -1.04
C ASP A 61 0.44 1.18 0.11
N ILE A 62 0.35 1.76 1.31
CA ILE A 62 -0.17 1.05 2.47
C ILE A 62 -1.64 0.66 2.22
N ALA A 63 -2.43 1.57 1.68
CA ALA A 63 -3.83 1.32 1.38
C ALA A 63 -3.99 0.16 0.39
N VAL A 64 -3.16 0.15 -0.66
CA VAL A 64 -3.18 -0.92 -1.66
C VAL A 64 -2.78 -2.26 -1.04
N GLU A 65 -1.75 -2.26 -0.19
CA GLU A 65 -1.34 -3.48 0.51
C GLU A 65 -2.46 -4.03 1.38
N LYS A 66 -3.14 -3.17 2.12
CA LYS A 66 -4.27 -3.58 2.95
C LYS A 66 -5.40 -4.15 2.10
N ALA A 67 -5.67 -3.52 0.96
CA ALA A 67 -6.70 -4.00 0.04
C ALA A 67 -6.32 -5.37 -0.53
N MET A 68 -5.06 -5.57 -0.86
CA MET A 68 -4.58 -6.86 -1.35
C MET A 68 -4.74 -7.96 -0.31
N ASP A 69 -4.39 -7.67 0.93
CA ASP A 69 -4.56 -8.63 2.02
C ASP A 69 -6.03 -8.97 2.23
N PHE A 70 -6.90 -7.97 2.16
CA PHE A 70 -8.34 -8.17 2.26
C PHE A 70 -8.85 -9.11 1.18
N VAL A 71 -8.43 -8.90 -0.05
CA VAL A 71 -8.83 -9.74 -1.18
C VAL A 71 -8.29 -11.16 -1.03
N LYS A 72 -7.05 -11.30 -0.57
CA LYS A 72 -6.45 -12.61 -0.33
C LYS A 72 -7.21 -13.40 0.72
N GLU A 73 -7.55 -12.75 1.81
CA GLU A 73 -8.31 -13.40 2.88
C GLU A 73 -9.69 -13.83 2.40
N SER A 74 -10.35 -13.00 1.61
CA SER A 74 -11.64 -13.35 1.01
C SER A 74 -11.53 -14.55 0.08
N ALA A 75 -10.48 -14.59 -0.73
CA ALA A 75 -10.26 -15.69 -1.65
C ALA A 75 -10.00 -17.00 -0.91
N ILE A 76 -9.23 -16.93 0.18
CA ILE A 76 -8.95 -18.11 1.01
C ILE A 76 -10.21 -18.59 1.68
N ALA A 77 -11.03 -17.69 2.16
CA ALA A 77 -12.29 -18.02 2.84
C ALA A 77 -13.26 -18.75 1.91
N ASN A 78 -13.18 -18.48 0.61
CA ASN A 78 -14.05 -19.08 -0.39
C ASN A 78 -13.63 -20.49 -0.79
N ASN A 79 -12.45 -20.90 -0.38
CA ASN A 79 -11.99 -22.26 -0.63
C ASN A 79 -12.41 -23.18 0.53
#